data_d610b50ea5e154e9a9c6d5911b2b3eab
#
_entry.id   d610b50ea5e154e9a9c6d5911b2b3eab
#
_cell.length_a   1.000
_cell.length_b   1.000
_cell.length_c   1.000
_cell.angle_alpha   90.00
_cell.angle_beta   90.00
_cell.angle_gamma   90.00
#
_symmetry.space_group_name_H-M   'P 1'
#
loop_
_entity.id
_entity.type
_entity.pdbx_description
1 polymer ?
#
loop_
_entity_poly.entity_id
_entity_poly.type
_entity_poly.pdbx_seq_one_letter_code
_entity_poly.pdbx_strand_id
1 'polypeptide(L)'
;MASEDLTVRINGVSTHVDNGAVNTSLSVLYQGFHLLIDAGNGVEESIKKAVPASGKYLPDAILITHARRQHISDLPACTKENVKVYCTPECSQQIAQELPSLSSSSLFSTINPGTPFEVGPFSIISVAADNAGDQPGLPGSVVYIIKAGARKIVAGWDFLKLLTTDESLLWNPDLLVLGTETYNEHPSTGMISVSEAYNIVRRWNAKLCYIVHYSGEKDREDAKNQWHRGPEGPLSADELQKAIDGHLQVSGREGKFVIRVAKEGMTWSPKAVVEEEEGPVGSRIEVDALDQHILSIEKMQDGKVAVTIEDRINRLTSEFVNPKFEGNSLHGEGLKSMMMKGPELSMSVSGNRVTLNITKGKKAVFADELQMSEKDSKRIIRYLQENFAA
;
A
#
# COMPACT_ATOMS: atom_id res chain seq x y z
N MET A 1 -27.75 7.27 6.17
CA MET A 1 -26.79 6.16 6.11
C MET A 1 -26.08 6.16 7.46
N ALA A 2 -26.04 5.04 8.17
CA ALA A 2 -25.32 4.95 9.43
C ALA A 2 -23.84 5.24 9.16
N SER A 3 -23.21 6.06 10.01
CA SER A 3 -21.76 6.27 9.95
C SER A 3 -21.10 4.91 10.03
N GLU A 4 -20.18 4.62 9.10
CA GLU A 4 -19.35 3.40 9.20
C GLU A 4 -18.49 3.57 10.46
N ASP A 5 -18.83 2.85 11.53
CA ASP A 5 -18.09 2.86 12.80
C ASP A 5 -16.74 2.10 12.67
N LEU A 6 -16.04 2.32 11.56
CA LEU A 6 -14.72 1.76 11.35
C LEU A 6 -13.66 2.71 11.88
N THR A 7 -12.82 2.20 12.77
CA THR A 7 -11.64 2.93 13.27
C THR A 7 -10.44 2.00 13.28
N VAL A 8 -9.31 2.47 12.76
CA VAL A 8 -8.00 1.82 12.89
C VAL A 8 -7.15 2.67 13.82
N ARG A 9 -6.60 2.06 14.87
CA ARG A 9 -5.69 2.71 15.81
C ARG A 9 -4.32 2.06 15.76
N ILE A 10 -3.28 2.88 15.69
CA ILE A 10 -1.89 2.45 15.83
C ILE A 10 -1.62 2.27 17.34
N ASN A 11 -1.41 1.04 17.78
CA ASN A 11 -1.12 0.75 19.21
C ASN A 11 0.35 1.01 19.51
N GLY A 12 1.24 0.69 18.58
CA GLY A 12 2.67 0.89 18.69
C GLY A 12 3.34 0.87 17.32
N VAL A 13 4.57 1.33 17.26
CA VAL A 13 5.36 1.48 16.03
C VAL A 13 6.80 0.99 16.16
N SER A 14 7.21 0.51 17.36
CA SER A 14 8.59 0.15 17.65
C SER A 14 8.99 -1.21 17.06
N THR A 15 10.27 -1.29 16.67
CA THR A 15 10.94 -2.52 16.24
C THR A 15 11.61 -3.27 17.40
N HIS A 16 11.80 -2.62 18.55
CA HIS A 16 12.61 -3.15 19.67
C HIS A 16 11.77 -3.63 20.84
N VAL A 17 12.19 -4.73 21.47
CA VAL A 17 11.51 -5.31 22.64
C VAL A 17 11.87 -4.59 23.93
N ASP A 18 13.08 -4.05 24.03
CA ASP A 18 13.70 -3.65 25.30
C ASP A 18 13.84 -2.15 25.53
N ASN A 19 13.30 -1.30 24.65
CA ASN A 19 13.47 0.16 24.73
C ASN A 19 12.32 0.90 25.44
N GLY A 20 11.34 0.17 25.97
CA GLY A 20 10.16 0.73 26.64
C GLY A 20 9.10 1.31 25.71
N ALA A 21 9.32 1.30 24.40
CA ALA A 21 8.34 1.70 23.39
C ALA A 21 7.41 0.52 23.05
N VAL A 22 6.20 0.84 22.64
CA VAL A 22 5.21 -0.17 22.24
C VAL A 22 5.55 -0.74 20.88
N ASN A 23 5.64 -2.06 20.78
CA ASN A 23 5.89 -2.74 19.52
C ASN A 23 4.77 -2.53 18.49
N THR A 24 5.12 -2.70 17.22
CA THR A 24 4.20 -2.50 16.11
C THR A 24 2.95 -3.35 16.24
N SER A 25 1.80 -2.70 16.28
CA SER A 25 0.49 -3.33 16.42
C SER A 25 -0.61 -2.39 15.98
N LEU A 26 -1.72 -2.95 15.49
CA LEU A 26 -2.93 -2.23 15.11
C LEU A 26 -4.17 -2.79 15.82
N SER A 27 -5.09 -1.89 16.21
CA SER A 27 -6.47 -2.23 16.52
C SER A 27 -7.38 -1.80 15.39
N VAL A 28 -8.21 -2.71 14.89
CA VAL A 28 -9.27 -2.42 13.92
C VAL A 28 -10.62 -2.63 14.61
N LEU A 29 -11.37 -1.55 14.76
CA LEU A 29 -12.65 -1.52 15.45
C LEU A 29 -13.77 -1.33 14.42
N TYR A 30 -14.72 -2.24 14.38
CA TYR A 30 -15.84 -2.17 13.43
C TYR A 30 -17.07 -2.87 14.00
N GLN A 31 -18.21 -2.23 14.00
CA GLN A 31 -19.49 -2.77 14.53
C GLN A 31 -19.38 -3.33 15.95
N GLY A 32 -18.60 -2.66 16.81
CA GLY A 32 -18.39 -3.09 18.19
C GLY A 32 -17.42 -4.25 18.37
N PHE A 33 -16.84 -4.77 17.30
CA PHE A 33 -15.84 -5.84 17.32
C PHE A 33 -14.43 -5.26 17.28
N HIS A 34 -13.54 -5.75 18.15
CA HIS A 34 -12.14 -5.35 18.22
C HIS A 34 -11.23 -6.45 17.68
N LEU A 35 -10.67 -6.23 16.49
CA LEU A 35 -9.64 -7.05 15.88
C LEU A 35 -8.28 -6.45 16.16
N LEU A 36 -7.38 -7.22 16.80
CA LEU A 36 -5.99 -6.82 17.06
C LEU A 36 -5.06 -7.49 16.04
N ILE A 37 -4.08 -6.76 15.52
CA ILE A 37 -3.01 -7.31 14.67
C ILE A 37 -1.70 -7.17 15.43
N ASP A 38 -1.06 -8.30 15.72
CA ASP A 38 0.12 -8.49 16.55
C ASP A 38 -0.03 -7.99 18.00
N ALA A 39 0.62 -8.70 18.91
CA ALA A 39 0.61 -8.45 20.35
C ALA A 39 2.04 -8.51 20.91
N GLY A 40 2.90 -7.59 20.44
CA GLY A 40 4.25 -7.42 20.94
C GLY A 40 4.30 -6.69 22.29
N ASN A 41 5.52 -6.41 22.77
CA ASN A 41 5.73 -5.78 24.06
C ASN A 41 5.05 -4.41 24.18
N GLY A 42 4.34 -4.18 25.28
CA GLY A 42 3.62 -2.94 25.60
C GLY A 42 2.25 -2.78 24.93
N VAL A 43 1.85 -3.74 24.07
CA VAL A 43 0.58 -3.67 23.33
C VAL A 43 -0.61 -3.83 24.27
N GLU A 44 -0.57 -4.76 25.23
CA GLU A 44 -1.65 -4.94 26.21
C GLU A 44 -1.94 -3.65 26.96
N GLU A 45 -0.92 -2.97 27.44
CA GLU A 45 -1.06 -1.71 28.16
C GLU A 45 -1.54 -0.57 27.24
N SER A 46 -1.09 -0.54 25.98
CA SER A 46 -1.54 0.45 24.99
C SER A 46 -3.03 0.32 24.66
N ILE A 47 -3.52 -0.91 24.41
CA ILE A 47 -4.96 -1.12 24.16
C ILE A 47 -5.81 -0.83 25.40
N LYS A 48 -5.31 -1.14 26.59
CA LYS A 48 -5.99 -0.85 27.85
C LYS A 48 -6.14 0.65 28.12
N LYS A 49 -5.10 1.43 27.83
CA LYS A 49 -5.16 2.91 27.94
C LYS A 49 -6.14 3.54 26.95
N ALA A 50 -6.42 2.89 25.84
CA ALA A 50 -7.32 3.40 24.80
C ALA A 50 -8.81 3.29 25.18
N VAL A 51 -9.15 2.51 26.19
CA VAL A 51 -10.53 2.23 26.58
C VAL A 51 -10.83 2.88 27.93
N PRO A 52 -12.05 3.41 28.18
CA PRO A 52 -12.45 3.86 29.49
C PRO A 52 -12.25 2.78 30.57
N ALA A 53 -11.91 3.16 31.81
CA ALA A 53 -11.56 2.24 32.90
C ALA A 53 -12.61 1.15 33.21
N SER A 54 -13.87 1.34 32.82
CA SER A 54 -14.96 0.37 32.96
C SER A 54 -15.23 -0.46 31.69
N GLY A 55 -14.47 -0.23 30.58
CA GLY A 55 -14.71 -0.88 29.30
C GLY A 55 -13.93 -2.18 29.13
N LYS A 56 -14.44 -3.07 28.26
CA LYS A 56 -13.70 -4.23 27.79
C LYS A 56 -12.54 -3.75 26.91
N TYR A 57 -11.30 -4.03 27.30
CA TYR A 57 -10.11 -3.65 26.53
C TYR A 57 -9.52 -4.81 25.72
N LEU A 58 -9.75 -6.06 26.15
CA LEU A 58 -9.25 -7.22 25.41
C LEU A 58 -9.90 -7.29 24.01
N PRO A 59 -9.12 -7.67 23.00
CA PRO A 59 -9.67 -7.84 21.66
C PRO A 59 -10.67 -9.02 21.61
N ASP A 60 -11.51 -9.04 20.60
CA ASP A 60 -12.40 -10.17 20.31
C ASP A 60 -11.66 -11.25 19.51
N ALA A 61 -10.65 -10.86 18.72
CA ALA A 61 -9.78 -11.75 18.00
C ALA A 61 -8.41 -11.10 17.74
N ILE A 62 -7.38 -11.93 17.52
CA ILE A 62 -6.03 -11.50 17.22
C ILE A 62 -5.56 -12.14 15.91
N LEU A 63 -4.99 -11.35 15.01
CA LEU A 63 -4.23 -11.81 13.85
C LEU A 63 -2.74 -11.69 14.17
N ILE A 64 -1.94 -12.72 13.86
CA ILE A 64 -0.49 -12.65 13.99
C ILE A 64 0.14 -12.71 12.60
N THR A 65 0.99 -11.71 12.30
CA THR A 65 1.72 -11.64 11.03
C THR A 65 2.84 -12.67 10.96
N HIS A 66 3.59 -12.82 12.04
CA HIS A 66 4.67 -13.83 12.20
C HIS A 66 5.12 -13.92 13.66
N ALA A 67 5.94 -14.92 14.01
CA ALA A 67 6.21 -15.31 15.38
C ALA A 67 7.46 -14.67 16.02
N ARG A 68 7.97 -13.51 15.53
CA ARG A 68 9.05 -12.81 16.24
C ARG A 68 8.55 -12.23 17.54
N ARG A 69 9.44 -12.19 18.57
CA ARG A 69 9.09 -11.74 19.93
C ARG A 69 8.45 -10.35 19.98
N GLN A 70 8.89 -9.41 19.13
CA GLN A 70 8.29 -8.08 19.02
C GLN A 70 6.83 -8.07 18.52
N HIS A 71 6.31 -9.21 18.07
CA HIS A 71 4.93 -9.36 17.59
C HIS A 71 4.06 -10.25 18.47
N ILE A 72 4.66 -10.98 19.43
CA ILE A 72 3.93 -11.97 20.23
C ILE A 72 4.18 -11.89 21.76
N SER A 73 5.06 -11.00 22.26
CA SER A 73 5.46 -10.98 23.69
C SER A 73 4.28 -10.81 24.64
N ASP A 74 3.29 -9.95 24.30
CA ASP A 74 2.09 -9.69 25.11
C ASP A 74 0.93 -10.62 24.73
N LEU A 75 1.12 -11.56 23.81
CA LEU A 75 0.06 -12.48 23.39
C LEU A 75 -0.56 -13.24 24.58
N PRO A 76 0.19 -13.73 25.59
CA PRO A 76 -0.39 -14.35 26.78
C PRO A 76 -1.33 -13.41 27.57
N ALA A 77 -1.02 -12.12 27.59
CA ALA A 77 -1.85 -11.12 28.26
C ALA A 77 -3.10 -10.78 27.47
N CYS A 78 -2.98 -10.70 26.15
CA CYS A 78 -4.07 -10.38 25.22
C CYS A 78 -5.02 -11.55 24.95
N THR A 79 -4.61 -12.80 25.24
CA THR A 79 -5.43 -14.02 25.04
C THR A 79 -6.19 -14.47 26.30
N LYS A 80 -6.14 -13.70 27.38
CA LYS A 80 -7.02 -13.90 28.51
C LYS A 80 -8.48 -14.02 28.02
N GLU A 81 -9.31 -14.77 28.71
CA GLU A 81 -10.74 -15.00 28.34
C GLU A 81 -10.95 -15.77 27.02
N ASN A 82 -9.95 -16.59 26.60
CA ASN A 82 -10.03 -17.45 25.41
C ASN A 82 -10.18 -16.67 24.08
N VAL A 83 -9.58 -15.51 23.95
CA VAL A 83 -9.52 -14.76 22.69
C VAL A 83 -8.84 -15.60 21.61
N LYS A 84 -9.50 -15.76 20.46
CA LYS A 84 -8.97 -16.58 19.34
C LYS A 84 -7.81 -15.87 18.63
N VAL A 85 -6.77 -16.65 18.29
CA VAL A 85 -5.59 -16.22 17.56
C VAL A 85 -5.57 -16.86 16.19
N TYR A 86 -5.53 -16.05 15.14
CA TYR A 86 -5.49 -16.48 13.74
C TYR A 86 -4.07 -16.29 13.21
N CYS A 87 -3.45 -17.34 12.75
CA CYS A 87 -2.13 -17.34 12.13
C CYS A 87 -1.93 -18.58 11.24
N THR A 88 -0.87 -18.62 10.47
CA THR A 88 -0.52 -19.82 9.67
C THR A 88 -0.13 -20.98 10.56
N PRO A 89 -0.21 -22.25 10.09
CA PRO A 89 0.24 -23.40 10.86
C PRO A 89 1.69 -23.30 11.32
N GLU A 90 2.59 -22.81 10.46
CA GLU A 90 4.01 -22.64 10.75
C GLU A 90 4.22 -21.58 11.84
N CYS A 91 3.51 -20.46 11.75
CA CYS A 91 3.54 -19.41 12.75
C CYS A 91 3.04 -19.93 14.11
N SER A 92 1.96 -20.71 14.15
CA SER A 92 1.43 -21.26 15.40
C SER A 92 2.40 -22.21 16.07
N GLN A 93 3.14 -23.02 15.29
CA GLN A 93 4.19 -23.92 15.81
C GLN A 93 5.33 -23.13 16.45
N GLN A 94 5.77 -22.04 15.83
CA GLN A 94 6.80 -21.17 16.37
C GLN A 94 6.34 -20.45 17.64
N ILE A 95 5.10 -19.94 17.66
CA ILE A 95 4.52 -19.35 18.87
C ILE A 95 4.53 -20.36 20.04
N ALA A 96 4.16 -21.61 19.79
CA ALA A 96 4.16 -22.65 20.82
C ALA A 96 5.57 -22.95 21.36
N GLN A 97 6.62 -22.77 20.55
CA GLN A 97 8.02 -22.91 20.97
C GLN A 97 8.48 -21.70 21.79
N GLU A 98 8.18 -20.48 21.33
CA GLU A 98 8.58 -19.22 21.99
C GLU A 98 7.78 -18.95 23.27
N LEU A 99 6.50 -19.33 23.28
CA LEU A 99 5.55 -19.12 24.38
C LEU A 99 4.89 -20.44 24.81
N PRO A 100 5.62 -21.33 25.52
CA PRO A 100 5.09 -22.65 25.90
C PRO A 100 3.78 -22.61 26.72
N SER A 101 3.51 -21.51 27.41
CA SER A 101 2.24 -21.28 28.12
C SER A 101 1.01 -21.27 27.22
N LEU A 102 1.18 -21.02 25.92
CA LEU A 102 0.12 -20.99 24.91
C LEU A 102 0.08 -22.25 24.04
N SER A 103 0.87 -23.28 24.36
CA SER A 103 0.98 -24.49 23.57
C SER A 103 -0.30 -25.34 23.52
N SER A 104 -1.28 -25.10 24.38
CA SER A 104 -2.59 -25.75 24.32
C SER A 104 -3.41 -25.22 23.15
N SER A 105 -3.60 -26.04 22.16
CA SER A 105 -4.07 -25.72 20.80
C SER A 105 -5.46 -25.09 20.63
N SER A 106 -6.25 -24.95 21.71
CA SER A 106 -7.65 -24.46 21.58
C SER A 106 -7.77 -22.96 21.25
N LEU A 107 -6.71 -22.20 21.42
CA LEU A 107 -6.68 -20.74 21.13
C LEU A 107 -6.41 -20.46 19.66
N PHE A 108 -5.65 -21.30 18.98
CA PHE A 108 -5.22 -21.05 17.62
C PHE A 108 -6.24 -21.55 16.59
N SER A 109 -6.53 -20.69 15.64
CA SER A 109 -7.26 -20.96 14.40
C SER A 109 -6.31 -20.78 13.22
N THR A 110 -5.95 -21.87 12.56
CA THR A 110 -5.01 -21.82 11.45
C THR A 110 -5.66 -21.28 10.19
N ILE A 111 -4.94 -20.42 9.47
CA ILE A 111 -5.33 -19.84 8.19
C ILE A 111 -4.36 -20.25 7.09
N ASN A 112 -4.86 -20.31 5.87
CA ASN A 112 -4.03 -20.57 4.68
C ASN A 112 -3.93 -19.31 3.83
N PRO A 113 -2.71 -18.86 3.49
CA PRO A 113 -2.53 -17.71 2.60
C PRO A 113 -3.29 -17.90 1.27
N GLY A 114 -3.90 -16.81 0.78
CA GLY A 114 -4.74 -16.81 -0.41
C GLY A 114 -6.18 -17.29 -0.20
N THR A 115 -6.52 -17.88 0.95
CA THR A 115 -7.86 -18.36 1.25
C THR A 115 -8.63 -17.33 2.10
N PRO A 116 -9.77 -16.82 1.67
CA PRO A 116 -10.61 -15.94 2.49
C PRO A 116 -11.16 -16.64 3.73
N PHE A 117 -11.25 -15.91 4.84
CA PHE A 117 -11.88 -16.36 6.07
C PHE A 117 -12.57 -15.18 6.79
N GLU A 118 -13.55 -15.50 7.65
CA GLU A 118 -14.32 -14.50 8.38
C GLU A 118 -13.93 -14.45 9.84
N VAL A 119 -13.82 -13.24 10.39
CA VAL A 119 -13.58 -12.99 11.82
C VAL A 119 -14.50 -11.87 12.29
N GLY A 120 -15.55 -12.21 13.03
CA GLY A 120 -16.59 -11.25 13.38
C GLY A 120 -17.19 -10.60 12.12
N PRO A 121 -17.23 -9.27 12.04
CA PRO A 121 -17.77 -8.56 10.87
C PRO A 121 -16.75 -8.35 9.75
N PHE A 122 -15.55 -8.95 9.84
CA PHE A 122 -14.48 -8.77 8.87
C PHE A 122 -14.35 -9.97 7.92
N SER A 123 -14.17 -9.68 6.64
CA SER A 123 -13.71 -10.66 5.66
C SER A 123 -12.21 -10.44 5.44
N ILE A 124 -11.40 -11.48 5.63
CA ILE A 124 -9.94 -11.37 5.69
C ILE A 124 -9.30 -12.33 4.68
N ILE A 125 -8.24 -11.87 4.03
CA ILE A 125 -7.34 -12.70 3.23
C ILE A 125 -5.93 -12.43 3.73
N SER A 126 -5.11 -13.46 3.89
CA SER A 126 -3.68 -13.31 4.11
C SER A 126 -2.90 -13.59 2.83
N VAL A 127 -1.82 -12.86 2.61
CA VAL A 127 -0.86 -13.09 1.51
C VAL A 127 0.45 -13.52 2.12
N ALA A 128 0.99 -14.65 1.67
CA ALA A 128 2.28 -15.14 2.16
C ALA A 128 3.40 -14.14 1.83
N ALA A 129 4.31 -13.96 2.78
CA ALA A 129 5.41 -13.01 2.71
C ALA A 129 6.74 -13.67 3.07
N ASP A 130 7.82 -13.17 2.46
CA ASP A 130 9.20 -13.54 2.79
C ASP A 130 9.85 -12.36 3.51
N ASN A 131 10.41 -12.63 4.67
CA ASN A 131 11.16 -11.69 5.49
C ASN A 131 12.61 -12.14 5.73
N ALA A 132 13.16 -12.95 4.81
CA ALA A 132 14.55 -13.36 4.85
C ALA A 132 15.44 -12.19 4.39
N GLY A 133 16.26 -11.69 5.32
CA GLY A 133 17.36 -10.79 5.05
C GLY A 133 18.68 -11.51 5.34
N ASP A 134 19.56 -10.89 6.15
CA ASP A 134 20.78 -11.53 6.66
C ASP A 134 20.49 -12.73 7.57
N GLN A 135 19.31 -12.75 8.18
CA GLN A 135 18.80 -13.85 8.98
C GLN A 135 17.83 -14.71 8.16
N PRO A 136 17.73 -16.02 8.44
CA PRO A 136 16.69 -16.84 7.84
C PRO A 136 15.31 -16.24 8.10
N GLY A 137 14.48 -16.18 7.05
CA GLY A 137 13.09 -15.75 7.18
C GLY A 137 12.30 -16.69 8.09
N LEU A 138 11.27 -16.14 8.73
CA LEU A 138 10.35 -16.96 9.53
C LEU A 138 9.28 -17.59 8.63
N PRO A 139 9.14 -18.91 8.62
CA PRO A 139 8.09 -19.57 7.86
C PRO A 139 6.71 -19.10 8.34
N GLY A 140 5.77 -18.99 7.41
CA GLY A 140 4.39 -18.63 7.72
C GLY A 140 4.14 -17.14 7.96
N SER A 141 5.08 -16.28 7.59
CA SER A 141 4.87 -14.82 7.60
C SER A 141 3.82 -14.39 6.57
N VAL A 142 2.98 -13.42 6.93
CA VAL A 142 1.88 -12.94 6.08
C VAL A 142 1.64 -11.44 6.20
N VAL A 143 1.07 -10.87 5.13
CA VAL A 143 0.41 -9.56 5.08
C VAL A 143 -1.09 -9.79 5.08
N TYR A 144 -1.86 -8.99 5.79
CA TYR A 144 -3.31 -9.11 5.87
C TYR A 144 -4.03 -8.09 5.02
N ILE A 145 -5.07 -8.55 4.33
CA ILE A 145 -6.07 -7.75 3.64
C ILE A 145 -7.36 -7.90 4.42
N ILE A 146 -7.85 -6.81 5.02
CA ILE A 146 -9.00 -6.79 5.92
C ILE A 146 -10.09 -5.96 5.27
N LYS A 147 -11.24 -6.56 5.02
CA LYS A 147 -12.43 -5.87 4.53
C LYS A 147 -13.41 -5.65 5.68
N ALA A 148 -13.81 -4.40 5.88
CA ALA A 148 -14.82 -3.96 6.82
C ALA A 148 -15.93 -3.24 6.03
N GLY A 149 -17.00 -3.93 5.69
CA GLY A 149 -17.99 -3.44 4.73
C GLY A 149 -17.35 -3.16 3.37
N ALA A 150 -17.49 -1.93 2.88
CA ALA A 150 -16.92 -1.51 1.61
C ALA A 150 -15.44 -1.04 1.73
N ARG A 151 -14.87 -1.02 2.94
CA ARG A 151 -13.51 -0.51 3.18
C ARG A 151 -12.50 -1.64 3.16
N LYS A 152 -11.32 -1.32 2.60
CA LYS A 152 -10.19 -2.23 2.51
C LYS A 152 -8.98 -1.66 3.25
N ILE A 153 -8.46 -2.41 4.21
CA ILE A 153 -7.22 -2.14 4.92
C ILE A 153 -6.21 -3.20 4.51
N VAL A 154 -5.00 -2.79 4.16
CA VAL A 154 -3.87 -3.70 3.96
C VAL A 154 -2.84 -3.39 5.02
N ALA A 155 -2.44 -4.39 5.79
CA ALA A 155 -1.50 -4.25 6.89
C ALA A 155 -0.42 -5.34 6.82
N GLY A 156 0.83 -4.91 6.78
CA GLY A 156 1.99 -5.81 6.77
C GLY A 156 3.27 -5.06 7.09
N TRP A 157 4.08 -5.69 7.89
CA TRP A 157 5.44 -5.28 8.25
C TRP A 157 6.33 -6.52 8.31
N ASP A 158 7.62 -6.35 8.41
CA ASP A 158 8.59 -7.43 8.37
C ASP A 158 8.44 -8.33 7.12
N PHE A 159 8.31 -7.72 5.94
CA PHE A 159 8.38 -8.44 4.68
C PHE A 159 9.33 -7.73 3.68
N LEU A 160 10.07 -8.52 2.94
CA LEU A 160 10.94 -8.05 1.85
C LEU A 160 10.21 -8.18 0.50
N LYS A 161 9.47 -9.27 0.34
CA LYS A 161 8.67 -9.54 -0.86
C LYS A 161 7.43 -10.37 -0.53
N LEU A 162 6.44 -10.28 -1.37
CA LEU A 162 5.25 -11.14 -1.30
C LEU A 162 5.47 -12.41 -2.12
N LEU A 163 4.97 -13.52 -1.60
CA LEU A 163 5.01 -14.83 -2.26
C LEU A 163 3.69 -15.10 -2.99
N THR A 164 3.28 -14.15 -3.84
CA THR A 164 2.07 -14.27 -4.66
C THR A 164 2.38 -13.85 -6.10
N THR A 165 1.69 -14.46 -7.04
CA THR A 165 1.72 -14.08 -8.45
C THR A 165 0.60 -13.09 -8.80
N ASP A 166 -0.38 -12.90 -7.92
CA ASP A 166 -1.50 -11.98 -8.10
C ASP A 166 -1.52 -10.93 -6.99
N GLU A 167 -0.98 -9.76 -7.29
CA GLU A 167 -1.02 -8.61 -6.39
C GLU A 167 -2.35 -7.83 -6.46
N SER A 168 -3.27 -8.18 -7.35
CA SER A 168 -4.53 -7.44 -7.52
C SER A 168 -5.39 -7.40 -6.25
N LEU A 169 -5.25 -8.39 -5.39
CA LEU A 169 -5.90 -8.42 -4.07
C LEU A 169 -5.51 -7.23 -3.19
N LEU A 170 -4.29 -6.69 -3.37
CA LEU A 170 -3.72 -5.60 -2.58
C LEU A 170 -4.08 -4.21 -3.12
N TRP A 171 -4.60 -4.12 -4.36
CA TRP A 171 -4.86 -2.84 -5.02
C TRP A 171 -6.01 -2.06 -4.40
N ASN A 172 -5.90 -0.73 -4.46
CA ASN A 172 -6.90 0.23 -3.99
C ASN A 172 -7.28 0.07 -2.50
N PRO A 173 -6.33 -0.04 -1.56
CA PRO A 173 -6.68 0.00 -0.15
C PRO A 173 -7.11 1.42 0.25
N ASP A 174 -8.10 1.51 1.13
CA ASP A 174 -8.45 2.79 1.77
C ASP A 174 -7.38 3.22 2.78
N LEU A 175 -6.77 2.25 3.45
CA LEU A 175 -5.61 2.42 4.31
C LEU A 175 -4.59 1.30 4.05
N LEU A 176 -3.35 1.70 3.81
CA LEU A 176 -2.19 0.82 3.72
C LEU A 176 -1.29 1.08 4.94
N VAL A 177 -0.85 0.04 5.64
CA VAL A 177 0.11 0.14 6.74
C VAL A 177 1.31 -0.72 6.41
N LEU A 178 2.47 -0.11 6.25
CA LEU A 178 3.72 -0.76 5.86
C LEU A 178 4.79 -0.58 6.93
N GLY A 179 5.45 -1.68 7.29
CA GLY A 179 6.69 -1.64 8.05
C GLY A 179 7.88 -1.38 7.13
N THR A 180 8.81 -0.54 7.59
CA THR A 180 10.08 -0.28 6.90
C THR A 180 11.21 -0.30 7.91
N GLU A 181 12.43 -0.61 7.51
CA GLU A 181 13.58 -0.58 8.43
C GLU A 181 14.56 0.53 8.07
N THR A 182 14.84 0.69 6.78
CA THR A 182 15.80 1.66 6.26
C THR A 182 15.11 2.68 5.35
N TYR A 183 15.76 3.80 5.12
CA TYR A 183 15.28 4.79 4.17
C TYR A 183 15.46 4.31 2.72
N ASN A 184 16.64 3.82 2.37
CA ASN A 184 16.92 3.20 1.08
C ASN A 184 17.01 1.68 1.21
N GLU A 185 16.85 1.00 0.10
CA GLU A 185 17.03 -0.45 0.00
C GLU A 185 18.39 -0.88 0.58
N HIS A 186 18.38 -1.89 1.43
CA HIS A 186 19.55 -2.40 2.10
C HIS A 186 19.57 -3.94 2.04
N PRO A 187 20.67 -4.57 1.58
CA PRO A 187 20.71 -6.00 1.33
C PRO A 187 20.59 -6.86 2.59
N SER A 188 20.90 -6.33 3.78
CA SER A 188 20.86 -7.08 5.02
C SER A 188 19.54 -6.99 5.79
N THR A 189 18.56 -6.26 5.28
CA THR A 189 17.25 -6.13 5.94
C THR A 189 16.28 -7.19 5.47
N GLY A 190 15.44 -7.68 6.37
CA GLY A 190 14.32 -8.57 6.06
C GLY A 190 13.01 -7.81 5.76
N MET A 191 13.10 -6.49 5.56
CA MET A 191 11.98 -5.60 5.34
C MET A 191 12.23 -4.67 4.17
N ILE A 192 11.15 -4.16 3.61
CA ILE A 192 11.20 -3.10 2.62
C ILE A 192 11.74 -1.80 3.22
N SER A 193 12.32 -0.96 2.38
CA SER A 193 12.73 0.40 2.71
C SER A 193 11.61 1.41 2.52
N VAL A 194 11.80 2.63 3.03
CA VAL A 194 10.90 3.76 2.76
C VAL A 194 10.85 4.06 1.26
N SER A 195 11.98 3.94 0.55
CA SER A 195 12.03 4.16 -0.91
C SER A 195 11.24 3.11 -1.69
N GLU A 196 11.20 1.87 -1.23
CA GLU A 196 10.34 0.83 -1.83
C GLU A 196 8.87 1.04 -1.50
N ALA A 197 8.58 1.56 -0.29
CA ALA A 197 7.20 1.89 0.10
C ALA A 197 6.57 2.92 -0.85
N TYR A 198 7.32 3.92 -1.38
CA TYR A 198 6.81 4.84 -2.40
C TYR A 198 6.32 4.11 -3.65
N ASN A 199 7.05 3.09 -4.07
CA ASN A 199 6.69 2.28 -5.24
C ASN A 199 5.45 1.42 -4.97
N ILE A 200 5.36 0.84 -3.77
CA ILE A 200 4.21 0.03 -3.35
C ILE A 200 2.95 0.91 -3.27
N VAL A 201 3.02 2.07 -2.62
CA VAL A 201 1.89 3.01 -2.52
C VAL A 201 1.36 3.37 -3.90
N ARG A 202 2.25 3.67 -4.84
CA ARG A 202 1.90 3.98 -6.22
C ARG A 202 1.32 2.76 -6.94
N ARG A 203 2.01 1.62 -6.89
CA ARG A 203 1.63 0.39 -7.61
C ARG A 203 0.28 -0.15 -7.13
N TRP A 204 0.03 -0.08 -5.82
CA TRP A 204 -1.25 -0.54 -5.26
C TRP A 204 -2.31 0.55 -5.22
N ASN A 205 -2.01 1.76 -5.70
CA ASN A 205 -2.93 2.90 -5.70
C ASN A 205 -3.56 3.15 -4.32
N ALA A 206 -2.72 3.17 -3.29
CA ALA A 206 -3.18 3.38 -1.92
C ALA A 206 -3.56 4.85 -1.68
N LYS A 207 -4.75 5.11 -1.13
CA LYS A 207 -5.23 6.45 -0.82
C LYS A 207 -4.43 7.10 0.30
N LEU A 208 -4.06 6.29 1.30
CA LEU A 208 -3.29 6.68 2.47
C LEU A 208 -2.38 5.52 2.86
N CYS A 209 -1.12 5.82 3.13
CA CYS A 209 -0.16 4.89 3.70
C CYS A 209 0.36 5.40 5.04
N TYR A 210 0.36 4.53 6.04
CA TYR A 210 1.06 4.72 7.30
C TYR A 210 2.35 3.91 7.30
N ILE A 211 3.47 4.58 7.53
CA ILE A 211 4.78 3.94 7.76
C ILE A 211 4.91 3.67 9.26
N VAL A 212 5.18 2.42 9.59
CA VAL A 212 5.47 1.92 10.95
C VAL A 212 6.81 1.19 10.95
N HIS A 213 7.26 0.73 12.10
CA HIS A 213 8.39 -0.20 12.24
C HIS A 213 9.75 0.35 11.75
N TYR A 214 9.92 1.68 11.66
CA TYR A 214 11.17 2.30 11.21
C TYR A 214 12.17 2.44 12.36
N SER A 215 13.37 1.85 12.22
CA SER A 215 14.47 2.00 13.19
C SER A 215 15.57 2.96 12.73
N GLY A 216 15.91 2.91 11.45
CA GLY A 216 17.02 3.68 10.86
C GLY A 216 18.41 3.28 11.36
N GLU A 217 18.55 2.14 12.05
CA GLU A 217 19.84 1.68 12.59
C GLU A 217 20.82 1.31 11.49
N LYS A 218 20.35 0.64 10.46
CA LYS A 218 21.17 0.30 9.28
C LYS A 218 21.57 1.54 8.48
N ASP A 219 20.68 2.52 8.35
CA ASP A 219 21.01 3.81 7.73
C ASP A 219 22.20 4.49 8.45
N ARG A 220 22.24 4.40 9.79
CA ARG A 220 23.38 4.93 10.58
C ARG A 220 24.66 4.13 10.35
N GLU A 221 24.57 2.81 10.23
CA GLU A 221 25.72 1.96 9.92
C GLU A 221 26.29 2.31 8.55
N ASP A 222 25.43 2.48 7.55
CA ASP A 222 25.81 2.85 6.19
C ASP A 222 26.46 4.23 6.12
N ALA A 223 25.93 5.19 6.86
CA ALA A 223 26.53 6.53 6.94
C ALA A 223 27.96 6.48 7.48
N LYS A 224 28.23 5.68 8.51
CA LYS A 224 29.59 5.47 9.06
C LYS A 224 30.54 4.83 8.05
N ASN A 225 30.02 3.96 7.19
CA ASN A 225 30.78 3.24 6.18
C ASN A 225 30.89 4.02 4.85
N GLN A 226 30.38 5.25 4.77
CA GLN A 226 30.33 6.08 3.55
C GLN A 226 29.51 5.49 2.38
N TRP A 227 28.63 4.52 2.64
CA TRP A 227 27.74 3.93 1.65
C TRP A 227 26.37 4.61 1.63
N HIS A 228 26.20 5.59 2.46
CA HIS A 228 24.93 6.22 2.73
C HIS A 228 24.40 7.06 1.55
N ARG A 229 23.14 6.87 1.21
CA ARG A 229 22.41 7.63 0.18
C ARG A 229 21.10 8.24 0.69
N GLY A 230 20.89 8.28 1.97
CA GLY A 230 19.67 8.74 2.63
C GLY A 230 19.97 9.49 3.93
N PRO A 231 19.01 9.60 4.82
CA PRO A 231 19.20 10.20 6.14
C PRO A 231 20.24 9.44 6.96
N GLU A 232 20.98 10.14 7.80
CA GLU A 232 22.00 9.53 8.68
C GLU A 232 21.38 8.82 9.91
N GLY A 233 20.15 8.35 9.80
CA GLY A 233 19.34 7.62 10.80
C GLY A 233 19.92 7.45 12.20
N PRO A 234 19.15 6.92 13.17
CA PRO A 234 17.70 6.85 13.17
C PRO A 234 17.09 8.25 13.27
N LEU A 235 16.01 8.47 12.53
CA LEU A 235 15.26 9.72 12.56
C LEU A 235 14.09 9.62 13.54
N SER A 236 13.71 10.74 14.15
CA SER A 236 12.41 10.85 14.80
C SER A 236 11.29 10.73 13.75
N ALA A 237 10.08 10.40 14.18
CA ALA A 237 8.94 10.32 13.28
C ALA A 237 8.69 11.63 12.51
N ASP A 238 8.95 12.79 13.13
CA ASP A 238 8.78 14.09 12.50
C ASP A 238 9.86 14.37 11.44
N GLU A 239 11.10 14.00 11.71
CA GLU A 239 12.21 14.13 10.75
C GLU A 239 12.01 13.20 9.55
N LEU A 240 11.59 11.94 9.79
CA LEU A 240 11.26 11.00 8.72
C LEU A 240 10.07 11.50 7.89
N GLN A 241 9.01 12.03 8.52
CA GLN A 241 7.89 12.63 7.80
C GLN A 241 8.35 13.79 6.91
N LYS A 242 9.21 14.66 7.42
CA LYS A 242 9.77 15.77 6.64
C LYS A 242 10.58 15.29 5.44
N ALA A 243 11.35 14.21 5.59
CA ALA A 243 12.09 13.60 4.49
C ALA A 243 11.15 13.02 3.43
N ILE A 244 10.07 12.35 3.84
CA ILE A 244 9.03 11.82 2.95
C ILE A 244 8.32 12.95 2.19
N ASP A 245 7.88 13.99 2.89
CA ASP A 245 7.19 15.14 2.27
C ASP A 245 8.11 15.83 1.24
N GLY A 246 9.39 16.00 1.57
CA GLY A 246 10.39 16.56 0.65
C GLY A 246 10.60 15.68 -0.60
N HIS A 247 10.64 14.37 -0.44
CA HIS A 247 10.73 13.44 -1.57
C HIS A 247 9.49 13.53 -2.47
N LEU A 248 8.29 13.53 -1.91
CA LEU A 248 7.05 13.64 -2.67
C LEU A 248 6.95 14.96 -3.42
N GLN A 249 7.41 16.06 -2.81
CA GLN A 249 7.47 17.38 -3.46
C GLN A 249 8.43 17.38 -4.65
N VAL A 250 9.67 16.93 -4.45
CA VAL A 250 10.69 16.90 -5.51
C VAL A 250 10.30 15.97 -6.66
N SER A 251 9.63 14.86 -6.36
CA SER A 251 9.13 13.91 -7.38
C SER A 251 7.86 14.37 -8.07
N GLY A 252 7.26 15.52 -7.72
CA GLY A 252 5.98 15.99 -8.26
C GLY A 252 4.78 15.15 -7.85
N ARG A 253 4.88 14.43 -6.73
CA ARG A 253 3.85 13.53 -6.20
C ARG A 253 3.06 14.12 -5.03
N GLU A 254 3.39 15.33 -4.62
CA GLU A 254 2.67 16.05 -3.56
C GLU A 254 1.17 16.12 -3.88
N GLY A 255 0.35 15.74 -2.91
CA GLY A 255 -1.11 15.68 -3.08
C GLY A 255 -1.67 14.48 -3.85
N LYS A 256 -0.84 13.70 -4.56
CA LYS A 256 -1.28 12.47 -5.25
C LYS A 256 -1.32 11.27 -4.30
N PHE A 257 -0.34 11.19 -3.41
CA PHE A 257 -0.24 10.17 -2.38
C PHE A 257 -0.16 10.82 -1.01
N VAL A 258 -0.81 10.20 -0.05
CA VAL A 258 -0.70 10.61 1.35
C VAL A 258 0.07 9.52 2.09
N ILE A 259 1.32 9.82 2.43
CA ILE A 259 2.18 8.92 3.21
C ILE A 259 2.47 9.61 4.54
N ARG A 260 2.17 8.93 5.64
CA ARG A 260 2.34 9.45 7.00
C ARG A 260 3.19 8.49 7.83
N VAL A 261 4.17 9.03 8.54
CA VAL A 261 4.87 8.27 9.57
C VAL A 261 3.94 8.17 10.77
N ALA A 262 3.60 6.94 11.13
CA ALA A 262 2.66 6.70 12.21
C ALA A 262 3.31 6.96 13.58
N LYS A 263 2.48 7.36 14.53
CA LYS A 263 2.82 7.51 15.94
C LYS A 263 1.84 6.69 16.78
N GLU A 264 2.30 6.26 17.94
CA GLU A 264 1.43 5.59 18.91
C GLU A 264 0.19 6.43 19.20
N GLY A 265 -0.97 5.80 19.22
CA GLY A 265 -2.26 6.45 19.48
C GLY A 265 -2.89 7.11 18.27
N MET A 266 -2.22 7.22 17.12
CA MET A 266 -2.85 7.73 15.92
C MET A 266 -4.04 6.86 15.51
N THR A 267 -5.10 7.52 15.05
CA THR A 267 -6.32 6.86 14.56
C THR A 267 -6.62 7.27 13.13
N TRP A 268 -7.20 6.34 12.40
CA TRP A 268 -7.81 6.57 11.11
C TRP A 268 -9.25 6.08 11.13
N SER A 269 -10.14 6.86 10.56
CA SER A 269 -11.51 6.46 10.26
C SER A 269 -11.83 6.91 8.84
N PRO A 270 -12.57 6.12 8.06
CA PRO A 270 -12.99 6.56 6.74
C PRO A 270 -13.83 7.81 6.90
N LYS A 271 -13.42 8.90 6.25
CA LYS A 271 -14.31 10.06 6.11
C LYS A 271 -15.53 9.57 5.35
N ALA A 272 -16.72 10.02 5.74
CA ALA A 272 -17.91 9.85 4.91
C ALA A 272 -17.49 10.27 3.49
N VAL A 273 -17.80 9.41 2.50
CA VAL A 273 -17.58 9.76 1.10
C VAL A 273 -18.52 10.92 0.84
N VAL A 274 -18.03 12.14 1.03
CA VAL A 274 -18.51 13.28 0.25
C VAL A 274 -18.04 12.90 -1.14
N GLU A 275 -18.96 12.54 -2.03
CA GLU A 275 -18.69 12.53 -3.46
C GLU A 275 -18.14 13.94 -3.72
N GLU A 276 -16.80 14.06 -3.80
CA GLU A 276 -16.19 15.25 -4.34
C GLU A 276 -16.79 15.33 -5.75
N GLU A 277 -17.66 16.32 -5.98
CA GLU A 277 -18.04 16.69 -7.33
C GLU A 277 -16.73 16.88 -8.05
N GLU A 278 -16.40 15.96 -8.95
CA GLU A 278 -15.20 16.05 -9.75
C GLU A 278 -15.29 17.39 -10.48
N GLY A 279 -14.40 18.32 -10.13
CA GLY A 279 -14.34 19.62 -10.75
C GLY A 279 -14.23 19.53 -12.28
N PRO A 280 -14.38 20.62 -13.03
CA PRO A 280 -14.34 20.61 -14.48
C PRO A 280 -13.06 19.94 -14.96
N VAL A 281 -13.21 19.02 -15.93
CA VAL A 281 -12.07 18.29 -16.51
C VAL A 281 -11.18 19.29 -17.23
N GLY A 282 -9.94 19.43 -16.78
CA GLY A 282 -8.95 20.32 -17.38
C GLY A 282 -8.48 19.87 -18.77
N SER A 283 -7.56 20.60 -19.36
CA SER A 283 -6.93 20.25 -20.65
C SER A 283 -5.97 19.06 -20.55
N ARG A 284 -5.63 18.59 -19.35
CA ARG A 284 -4.69 17.49 -19.12
C ARG A 284 -5.24 16.54 -18.07
N ILE A 285 -5.09 15.24 -18.34
CA ILE A 285 -5.23 14.18 -17.35
C ILE A 285 -3.89 13.45 -17.17
N GLU A 286 -3.56 13.08 -15.96
CA GLU A 286 -2.42 12.25 -15.63
C GLU A 286 -2.87 11.14 -14.69
N VAL A 287 -2.49 9.91 -15.00
CA VAL A 287 -2.81 8.71 -14.22
C VAL A 287 -1.60 7.81 -14.06
N ASP A 288 -1.48 7.21 -12.89
CA ASP A 288 -0.47 6.23 -12.62
C ASP A 288 -1.01 4.83 -12.97
N ALA A 289 -0.37 4.16 -13.91
CA ALA A 289 -0.62 2.76 -14.17
C ALA A 289 -0.02 1.89 -13.05
N LEU A 290 -0.68 0.78 -12.77
CA LEU A 290 -0.27 -0.15 -11.70
C LEU A 290 1.05 -0.87 -11.99
N ASP A 291 1.48 -0.87 -13.25
CA ASP A 291 2.73 -1.45 -13.77
C ASP A 291 3.93 -0.48 -13.76
N GLN A 292 3.84 0.64 -13.04
CA GLN A 292 4.87 1.68 -12.87
C GLN A 292 4.98 2.71 -14.01
N HIS A 293 4.12 2.67 -15.02
CA HIS A 293 4.03 3.73 -16.00
C HIS A 293 3.13 4.88 -15.53
N ILE A 294 3.47 6.08 -15.97
CA ILE A 294 2.60 7.24 -15.85
C ILE A 294 2.09 7.54 -17.25
N LEU A 295 0.78 7.57 -17.40
CA LEU A 295 0.11 8.00 -18.62
C LEU A 295 -0.41 9.42 -18.45
N SER A 296 0.05 10.34 -19.30
CA SER A 296 -0.53 11.69 -19.38
C SER A 296 -1.14 11.89 -20.77
N ILE A 297 -2.33 12.47 -20.81
CA ILE A 297 -3.04 12.86 -22.03
C ILE A 297 -3.38 14.32 -21.90
N GLU A 298 -2.97 15.13 -22.88
CA GLU A 298 -3.19 16.58 -22.86
C GLU A 298 -3.79 17.07 -24.15
N LYS A 299 -4.91 17.79 -24.07
CA LYS A 299 -5.46 18.54 -25.19
C LYS A 299 -4.72 19.87 -25.31
N MET A 300 -4.03 20.07 -26.41
CA MET A 300 -3.26 21.27 -26.69
C MET A 300 -4.16 22.39 -27.24
N GLN A 301 -3.74 23.65 -27.10
CA GLN A 301 -4.49 24.81 -27.57
C GLN A 301 -4.77 24.81 -29.07
N ASP A 302 -3.90 24.15 -29.87
CA ASP A 302 -4.05 23.99 -31.32
C ASP A 302 -4.92 22.78 -31.72
N GLY A 303 -5.62 22.18 -30.78
CA GLY A 303 -6.51 21.03 -31.00
C GLY A 303 -5.83 19.68 -31.14
N LYS A 304 -4.51 19.62 -30.98
CA LYS A 304 -3.76 18.36 -30.93
C LYS A 304 -3.94 17.64 -29.60
N VAL A 305 -3.59 16.39 -29.56
CA VAL A 305 -3.42 15.63 -28.33
C VAL A 305 -1.95 15.23 -28.15
N ALA A 306 -1.40 15.51 -26.99
CA ALA A 306 -0.11 14.96 -26.55
C ALA A 306 -0.35 13.78 -25.65
N VAL A 307 0.31 12.65 -25.94
CA VAL A 307 0.32 11.45 -25.09
C VAL A 307 1.73 11.25 -24.60
N THR A 308 1.90 11.21 -23.30
CA THR A 308 3.18 10.96 -22.64
C THR A 308 3.08 9.69 -21.82
N ILE A 309 4.06 8.79 -21.99
CA ILE A 309 4.25 7.61 -21.18
C ILE A 309 5.63 7.76 -20.53
N GLU A 310 5.67 7.61 -19.23
CA GLU A 310 6.88 7.74 -18.46
C GLU A 310 7.03 6.53 -17.54
N ASP A 311 8.19 5.89 -17.56
CA ASP A 311 8.63 4.93 -16.57
C ASP A 311 9.80 5.52 -15.75
N ARG A 312 10.48 4.72 -14.94
CA ARG A 312 11.60 5.19 -14.10
C ARG A 312 12.79 5.72 -14.89
N ILE A 313 12.94 5.32 -16.14
CA ILE A 313 14.15 5.52 -16.97
C ILE A 313 13.82 6.33 -18.21
N ASN A 314 12.65 6.09 -18.80
CA ASN A 314 12.28 6.61 -20.11
C ASN A 314 11.05 7.51 -20.04
N ARG A 315 11.05 8.52 -20.86
CA ARG A 315 9.88 9.36 -21.12
C ARG A 315 9.67 9.45 -22.62
N LEU A 316 8.52 8.97 -23.08
CA LEU A 316 8.09 9.06 -24.48
C LEU A 316 6.93 10.04 -24.56
N THR A 317 7.10 11.13 -25.28
CA THR A 317 6.02 12.07 -25.60
C THR A 317 5.78 12.06 -27.10
N SER A 318 4.52 11.93 -27.52
CA SER A 318 4.13 11.97 -28.93
C SER A 318 2.90 12.86 -29.09
N GLU A 319 2.92 13.70 -30.13
CA GLU A 319 1.82 14.60 -30.49
C GLU A 319 1.07 14.06 -31.70
N PHE A 320 -0.25 14.15 -31.66
CA PHE A 320 -1.14 13.67 -32.69
C PHE A 320 -2.15 14.76 -33.09
N VAL A 321 -2.42 14.86 -34.37
CA VAL A 321 -3.44 15.74 -34.93
C VAL A 321 -4.73 14.97 -35.19
N ASN A 322 -5.83 15.72 -35.35
CA ASN A 322 -7.15 15.16 -35.63
C ASN A 322 -7.57 14.05 -34.65
N PRO A 323 -7.42 14.27 -33.33
CA PRO A 323 -7.83 13.26 -32.38
C PRO A 323 -9.34 13.00 -32.48
N LYS A 324 -9.73 11.72 -32.55
CA LYS A 324 -11.12 11.28 -32.57
C LYS A 324 -11.34 10.27 -31.47
N PHE A 325 -12.35 10.51 -30.67
CA PHE A 325 -12.80 9.58 -29.62
C PHE A 325 -14.14 8.98 -30.03
N GLU A 326 -14.17 7.66 -30.24
CA GLU A 326 -15.37 6.90 -30.58
C GLU A 326 -15.48 5.65 -29.69
N GLY A 327 -16.64 5.46 -29.10
CA GLY A 327 -16.82 4.40 -28.09
C GLY A 327 -15.90 4.65 -26.89
N ASN A 328 -14.93 3.76 -26.67
CA ASN A 328 -13.91 3.87 -25.62
C ASN A 328 -12.49 3.95 -26.22
N SER A 329 -12.36 4.43 -27.46
CA SER A 329 -11.09 4.47 -28.17
C SER A 329 -10.76 5.86 -28.68
N LEU A 330 -9.51 6.28 -28.49
CA LEU A 330 -8.93 7.50 -29.02
C LEU A 330 -7.98 7.14 -30.18
N HIS A 331 -8.15 7.79 -31.32
CA HIS A 331 -7.29 7.69 -32.47
C HIS A 331 -6.70 9.06 -32.82
N GLY A 332 -5.47 9.09 -33.31
CA GLY A 332 -4.83 10.32 -33.76
C GLY A 332 -3.75 10.05 -34.79
N GLU A 333 -3.55 11.02 -35.69
CA GLU A 333 -2.52 10.97 -36.72
C GLU A 333 -1.32 11.82 -36.28
N GLY A 334 -0.11 11.34 -36.44
CA GLY A 334 1.09 12.15 -36.17
C GLY A 334 1.35 13.19 -37.24
N LEU A 335 2.08 14.23 -36.85
CA LEU A 335 2.51 15.30 -37.76
C LEU A 335 3.29 14.72 -38.95
N LYS A 336 2.83 14.99 -40.15
CA LYS A 336 3.51 14.60 -41.40
C LYS A 336 4.70 15.53 -41.64
N SER A 337 5.90 14.98 -41.72
CA SER A 337 7.03 15.70 -42.31
C SER A 337 7.05 15.48 -43.82
N MET A 338 7.69 16.37 -44.60
CA MET A 338 7.62 16.41 -46.07
C MET A 338 7.82 15.07 -46.82
N MET A 339 8.31 13.99 -46.19
CA MET A 339 8.56 12.71 -46.85
C MET A 339 8.18 11.47 -46.00
N MET A 340 7.63 11.60 -44.81
CA MET A 340 7.29 10.44 -43.98
C MET A 340 5.96 10.63 -43.27
N LYS A 341 5.14 9.56 -43.21
CA LYS A 341 3.98 9.50 -42.34
C LYS A 341 4.43 9.67 -40.91
N GLY A 342 3.76 10.53 -40.17
CA GLY A 342 3.91 10.67 -38.70
C GLY A 342 3.51 9.38 -37.98
N PRO A 343 3.74 9.31 -36.67
CA PRO A 343 3.25 8.20 -35.88
C PRO A 343 1.71 8.21 -35.82
N GLU A 344 1.10 7.05 -35.70
CA GLU A 344 -0.35 6.88 -35.53
C GLU A 344 -0.62 6.44 -34.08
N LEU A 345 -1.63 7.00 -33.45
CA LEU A 345 -2.11 6.64 -32.11
C LEU A 345 -3.36 5.80 -32.22
N SER A 346 -3.38 4.71 -31.49
CA SER A 346 -4.59 3.96 -31.15
C SER A 346 -4.55 3.66 -29.64
N MET A 347 -5.51 4.16 -28.91
CA MET A 347 -5.67 3.90 -27.50
C MET A 347 -7.10 3.46 -27.21
N SER A 348 -7.28 2.41 -26.44
CA SER A 348 -8.60 1.97 -26.00
C SER A 348 -8.62 1.70 -24.49
N VAL A 349 -9.77 1.95 -23.86
CA VAL A 349 -9.99 1.71 -22.43
C VAL A 349 -11.06 0.63 -22.27
N SER A 350 -10.73 -0.46 -21.61
CA SER A 350 -11.64 -1.58 -21.36
C SER A 350 -11.51 -2.07 -19.93
N GLY A 351 -12.54 -1.90 -19.12
CA GLY A 351 -12.49 -2.20 -17.69
C GLY A 351 -11.39 -1.38 -17.01
N ASN A 352 -10.43 -2.05 -16.40
CA ASN A 352 -9.28 -1.43 -15.73
C ASN A 352 -7.99 -1.45 -16.58
N ARG A 353 -8.10 -1.58 -17.91
CA ARG A 353 -6.97 -1.68 -18.83
C ARG A 353 -7.02 -0.57 -19.87
N VAL A 354 -5.85 -0.02 -20.16
CA VAL A 354 -5.63 0.92 -21.26
C VAL A 354 -4.65 0.28 -22.22
N THR A 355 -5.16 -0.15 -23.37
CA THR A 355 -4.29 -0.64 -24.48
C THR A 355 -3.84 0.57 -25.28
N LEU A 356 -2.53 0.75 -25.40
CA LEU A 356 -1.93 1.89 -26.09
C LEU A 356 -0.97 1.42 -27.17
N ASN A 357 -1.20 1.85 -28.41
CA ASN A 357 -0.35 1.58 -29.54
C ASN A 357 0.05 2.91 -30.21
N ILE A 358 1.34 3.15 -30.28
CA ILE A 358 1.93 4.24 -31.08
C ILE A 358 2.79 3.59 -32.16
N THR A 359 2.42 3.79 -33.44
CA THR A 359 3.10 3.17 -34.56
C THR A 359 3.67 4.21 -35.52
N LYS A 360 4.81 3.94 -36.10
CA LYS A 360 5.40 4.74 -37.19
C LYS A 360 5.57 3.86 -38.44
N GLY A 361 4.64 4.01 -39.36
CA GLY A 361 4.52 3.10 -40.51
C GLY A 361 4.15 1.68 -40.04
N LYS A 362 4.99 0.67 -40.31
CA LYS A 362 4.79 -0.71 -39.88
C LYS A 362 5.49 -1.06 -38.56
N LYS A 363 6.20 -0.11 -37.93
CA LYS A 363 6.98 -0.34 -36.72
C LYS A 363 6.25 0.23 -35.49
N ALA A 364 6.05 -0.58 -34.49
CA ALA A 364 5.59 -0.10 -33.17
C ALA A 364 6.71 0.76 -32.54
N VAL A 365 6.34 1.96 -32.08
CA VAL A 365 7.18 2.85 -31.26
C VAL A 365 6.92 2.54 -29.80
N PHE A 366 5.65 2.33 -29.47
CA PHE A 366 5.19 1.84 -28.18
C PHE A 366 3.94 0.99 -28.43
N ALA A 367 3.86 -0.17 -27.79
CA ALA A 367 2.68 -1.03 -27.81
C ALA A 367 2.65 -1.78 -26.48
N ASP A 368 1.73 -1.41 -25.62
CA ASP A 368 1.59 -2.04 -24.31
C ASP A 368 0.15 -1.94 -23.78
N GLU A 369 -0.13 -2.74 -22.77
CA GLU A 369 -1.39 -2.77 -22.03
C GLU A 369 -1.16 -2.33 -20.59
N LEU A 370 -1.54 -1.10 -20.28
CA LEU A 370 -1.36 -0.50 -18.96
C LEU A 370 -2.52 -0.89 -18.05
N GLN A 371 -2.20 -1.44 -16.88
CA GLN A 371 -3.19 -1.72 -15.84
C GLN A 371 -3.49 -0.45 -15.05
N MET A 372 -4.77 -0.13 -14.88
CA MET A 372 -5.24 1.07 -14.17
C MET A 372 -6.12 0.70 -12.99
N SER A 373 -6.33 1.65 -12.07
CA SER A 373 -7.45 1.54 -11.15
C SER A 373 -8.79 1.71 -11.90
N GLU A 374 -9.87 1.14 -11.40
CA GLU A 374 -11.21 1.35 -11.99
C GLU A 374 -11.58 2.86 -11.98
N LYS A 375 -11.18 3.59 -10.94
CA LYS A 375 -11.40 5.03 -10.83
C LYS A 375 -10.65 5.77 -11.93
N ASP A 376 -9.38 5.46 -12.16
CA ASP A 376 -8.58 6.15 -13.17
C ASP A 376 -9.02 5.79 -14.60
N SER A 377 -9.44 4.56 -14.83
CA SER A 377 -10.04 4.18 -16.11
C SER A 377 -11.31 5.00 -16.42
N LYS A 378 -12.19 5.19 -15.44
CA LYS A 378 -13.38 6.04 -15.58
C LYS A 378 -13.01 7.50 -15.80
N ARG A 379 -11.99 8.01 -15.10
CA ARG A 379 -11.47 9.37 -15.30
C ARG A 379 -10.92 9.58 -16.71
N ILE A 380 -10.16 8.61 -17.23
CA ILE A 380 -9.66 8.67 -18.61
C ILE A 380 -10.82 8.71 -19.60
N ILE A 381 -11.79 7.82 -19.49
CA ILE A 381 -12.96 7.78 -20.38
C ILE A 381 -13.68 9.11 -20.36
N ARG A 382 -13.98 9.64 -19.17
CA ARG A 382 -14.65 10.95 -19.03
C ARG A 382 -13.83 12.06 -19.66
N TYR A 383 -12.53 12.13 -19.39
CA TYR A 383 -11.64 13.12 -20.00
C TYR A 383 -11.65 13.06 -21.53
N LEU A 384 -11.60 11.84 -22.08
CA LEU A 384 -11.63 11.65 -23.54
C LEU A 384 -12.97 12.04 -24.15
N GLN A 385 -14.08 11.73 -23.48
CA GLN A 385 -15.43 12.14 -23.89
C GLN A 385 -15.56 13.67 -23.92
N GLU A 386 -15.18 14.36 -22.85
CA GLU A 386 -15.34 15.82 -22.73
C GLU A 386 -14.39 16.59 -23.64
N ASN A 387 -13.23 16.05 -24.00
CA ASN A 387 -12.23 16.76 -24.79
C ASN A 387 -12.17 16.38 -26.26
N PHE A 388 -12.56 15.16 -26.64
CA PHE A 388 -12.34 14.61 -28.00
C PHE A 388 -13.54 13.90 -28.62
N ALA A 389 -14.67 13.75 -27.90
CA ALA A 389 -15.89 13.29 -28.56
C ALA A 389 -16.41 14.36 -29.52
N ALA A 390 -16.86 13.92 -30.68
CA ALA A 390 -17.36 14.77 -31.77
C ALA A 390 -18.69 15.45 -31.45
#